data_fd46cca42b0ca8b4aeea788c7ebf36d8
#
_entry.id   fd46cca42b0ca8b4aeea788c7ebf36d8
#
_cell.length_a   1.000
_cell.length_b   1.000
_cell.length_c   1.000
_cell.angle_alpha   90.00
_cell.angle_beta   90.00
_cell.angle_gamma   90.00
#
_symmetry.space_group_name_H-M   'P 1'
#
loop_
_entity.id
_entity.type
_entity.pdbx_description
1 polymer ?
#
loop_
_entity_poly.entity_id
_entity_poly.type
_entity_poly.pdbx_seq_one_letter_code
_entity_poly.pdbx_strand_id
1 'polypeptide(L)'
;MIPRAHVTAGRSRAPWPTDAQVEQDLVLSRALVELYGNASVAQTVAFRGGTAIHKLFFTTPGRYSEDIDLVQIGAGPIGPILDAIRASLDPWLGEPKRKQGQGRVTMIYRFETTTRPIQPMRIKVEINTRDHFAVLGIQRRPFIVDSPWFSGHADIGIYRIEELLGTKLRALYQRKKGRDLYDLWLALTSLEVDDEKVVDCFRRYLEHDGLAVSRAEFEENLNGKLRNRSFLGRPYY
;
A
#
# COMPACT_ATOMS: atom_id res chain seq x y z
N MET A 1 -15.44 -4.07 16.95
CA MET A 1 -16.32 -5.06 16.28
C MET A 1 -17.21 -4.32 15.28
N ILE A 2 -17.25 -4.71 13.99
CA ILE A 2 -18.00 -4.01 12.94
C ILE A 2 -19.38 -4.68 12.79
N PRO A 3 -20.51 -4.00 13.05
CA PRO A 3 -21.83 -4.58 12.85
C PRO A 3 -22.02 -5.07 11.41
N ARG A 4 -22.68 -6.22 11.22
CA ARG A 4 -22.92 -6.83 9.90
C ARG A 4 -23.56 -5.87 8.89
N ALA A 5 -24.50 -5.04 9.36
CA ALA A 5 -25.13 -4.02 8.52
C ALA A 5 -24.12 -3.02 7.93
N HIS A 6 -23.06 -2.69 8.70
CA HIS A 6 -22.00 -1.80 8.23
C HIS A 6 -21.07 -2.47 7.22
N VAL A 7 -20.82 -3.78 7.37
CA VAL A 7 -20.08 -4.58 6.37
C VAL A 7 -20.87 -4.61 5.06
N THR A 8 -22.17 -4.87 5.14
CA THR A 8 -23.05 -4.86 3.94
C THR A 8 -23.05 -3.49 3.24
N ALA A 9 -23.14 -2.40 3.99
CA ALA A 9 -23.06 -1.04 3.43
C ALA A 9 -21.68 -0.76 2.81
N GLY A 10 -20.61 -1.32 3.37
CA GLY A 10 -19.24 -1.16 2.85
C GLY A 10 -19.00 -1.77 1.46
N ARG A 11 -19.82 -2.75 1.04
CA ARG A 11 -19.68 -3.40 -0.28
C ARG A 11 -19.83 -2.46 -1.48
N SER A 12 -20.53 -1.36 -1.33
CA SER A 12 -20.66 -0.36 -2.40
C SER A 12 -19.35 0.34 -2.74
N ARG A 13 -18.43 0.44 -1.77
CA ARG A 13 -17.11 1.08 -1.93
C ARG A 13 -15.96 0.07 -1.99
N ALA A 14 -16.18 -1.11 -1.44
CA ALA A 14 -15.22 -2.22 -1.37
C ALA A 14 -15.88 -3.48 -1.95
N PRO A 15 -15.94 -3.65 -3.29
CA PRO A 15 -16.69 -4.72 -3.96
C PRO A 15 -15.94 -6.07 -3.87
N TRP A 16 -15.50 -6.44 -2.67
CA TRP A 16 -14.76 -7.67 -2.44
C TRP A 16 -15.68 -8.87 -2.34
N PRO A 17 -15.21 -10.06 -2.79
CA PRO A 17 -16.02 -11.28 -2.81
C PRO A 17 -16.55 -11.71 -1.45
N THR A 18 -15.78 -11.49 -0.37
CA THR A 18 -16.13 -11.97 0.97
C THR A 18 -16.35 -10.83 1.97
N ASP A 19 -17.23 -11.05 2.97
CA ASP A 19 -17.45 -10.10 4.05
C ASP A 19 -16.17 -9.84 4.85
N ALA A 20 -15.32 -10.85 5.04
CA ALA A 20 -14.03 -10.71 5.70
C ALA A 20 -13.12 -9.70 5.00
N GLN A 21 -13.08 -9.71 3.67
CA GLN A 21 -12.31 -8.73 2.88
C GLN A 21 -12.90 -7.32 2.98
N VAL A 22 -14.23 -7.19 3.04
CA VAL A 22 -14.89 -5.91 3.25
C VAL A 22 -14.59 -5.37 4.66
N GLU A 23 -14.68 -6.22 5.69
CA GLU A 23 -14.30 -5.85 7.07
C GLU A 23 -12.85 -5.38 7.14
N GLN A 24 -11.92 -6.10 6.51
CA GLN A 24 -10.51 -5.72 6.48
C GLN A 24 -10.30 -4.39 5.77
N ASP A 25 -11.00 -4.14 4.67
CA ASP A 25 -10.92 -2.89 3.94
C ASP A 25 -11.43 -1.69 4.76
N LEU A 26 -12.50 -1.88 5.53
CA LEU A 26 -13.01 -0.88 6.46
C LEU A 26 -11.99 -0.58 7.57
N VAL A 27 -11.41 -1.62 8.18
CA VAL A 27 -10.38 -1.48 9.22
C VAL A 27 -9.14 -0.79 8.66
N LEU A 28 -8.68 -1.15 7.46
CA LEU A 28 -7.55 -0.53 6.78
C LEU A 28 -7.83 0.95 6.46
N SER A 29 -9.03 1.27 5.98
CA SER A 29 -9.41 2.64 5.64
C SER A 29 -9.44 3.53 6.89
N ARG A 30 -9.98 3.04 8.02
CA ARG A 30 -9.90 3.72 9.31
C ARG A 30 -8.44 3.89 9.76
N ALA A 31 -7.63 2.83 9.67
CA ALA A 31 -6.23 2.91 10.05
C ALA A 31 -5.46 3.99 9.29
N LEU A 32 -5.72 4.19 8.00
CA LEU A 32 -5.12 5.28 7.22
C LEU A 32 -5.52 6.66 7.73
N VAL A 33 -6.80 6.88 8.05
CA VAL A 33 -7.27 8.17 8.61
C VAL A 33 -6.64 8.43 9.98
N GLU A 34 -6.63 7.44 10.87
CA GLU A 34 -6.05 7.57 12.23
C GLU A 34 -4.53 7.81 12.17
N LEU A 35 -3.81 7.11 11.26
CA LEU A 35 -2.38 7.30 11.07
C LEU A 35 -2.06 8.72 10.58
N TYR A 36 -2.71 9.17 9.53
CA TYR A 36 -2.40 10.48 8.93
C TYR A 36 -3.10 11.64 9.63
N GLY A 37 -4.04 11.37 10.52
CA GLY A 37 -4.54 12.32 11.52
C GLY A 37 -3.52 12.64 12.62
N ASN A 38 -2.53 11.78 12.82
CA ASN A 38 -1.40 12.03 13.73
C ASN A 38 -0.33 12.88 13.02
N ALA A 39 -0.06 14.08 13.52
CA ALA A 39 0.89 15.01 12.89
C ALA A 39 2.31 14.43 12.75
N SER A 40 2.78 13.64 13.73
CA SER A 40 4.10 13.03 13.69
C SER A 40 4.19 11.99 12.57
N VAL A 41 3.16 11.17 12.39
CA VAL A 41 3.08 10.20 11.27
C VAL A 41 3.01 10.95 9.94
N ALA A 42 2.10 11.91 9.81
CA ALA A 42 1.88 12.66 8.58
C ALA A 42 3.11 13.45 8.09
N GLN A 43 4.03 13.82 8.99
CA GLN A 43 5.27 14.54 8.67
C GLN A 43 6.46 13.63 8.38
N THR A 44 6.45 12.40 8.84
CA THR A 44 7.63 11.53 8.84
C THR A 44 7.55 10.36 7.89
N VAL A 45 6.34 9.97 7.43
CA VAL A 45 6.18 8.87 6.49
C VAL A 45 5.29 9.24 5.31
N ALA A 46 5.57 8.63 4.16
CA ALA A 46 4.72 8.68 2.98
C ALA A 46 4.13 7.29 2.69
N PHE A 47 2.87 7.28 2.24
CA PHE A 47 2.17 6.07 1.82
C PHE A 47 2.62 5.64 0.43
N ARG A 48 2.81 4.35 0.23
CA ARG A 48 3.27 3.78 -1.05
C ARG A 48 2.65 2.40 -1.29
N GLY A 49 3.09 1.73 -2.35
CA GLY A 49 2.69 0.36 -2.65
C GLY A 49 1.35 0.25 -3.36
N GLY A 50 0.86 -0.99 -3.49
CA GLY A 50 -0.38 -1.27 -4.21
C GLY A 50 -1.61 -0.67 -3.56
N THR A 51 -1.70 -0.75 -2.23
CA THR A 51 -2.82 -0.17 -1.48
C THR A 51 -2.94 1.34 -1.70
N ALA A 52 -1.79 2.05 -1.72
CA ALA A 52 -1.75 3.48 -1.98
C ALA A 52 -2.29 3.83 -3.38
N ILE A 53 -1.89 3.09 -4.41
CA ILE A 53 -2.39 3.26 -5.78
C ILE A 53 -3.91 3.08 -5.82
N HIS A 54 -4.41 1.96 -5.28
CA HIS A 54 -5.83 1.62 -5.36
C HIS A 54 -6.73 2.50 -4.50
N LYS A 55 -6.25 2.99 -3.35
CA LYS A 55 -7.05 3.83 -2.43
C LYS A 55 -7.06 5.31 -2.81
N LEU A 56 -6.01 5.82 -3.46
CA LEU A 56 -5.85 7.26 -3.67
C LEU A 56 -5.90 7.70 -5.13
N PHE A 57 -5.82 6.77 -6.08
CA PHE A 57 -5.86 7.12 -7.50
C PHE A 57 -7.05 6.51 -8.26
N PHE A 58 -7.75 5.55 -7.67
CA PHE A 58 -8.94 4.95 -8.27
C PHE A 58 -10.18 5.22 -7.42
N THR A 59 -11.28 5.57 -8.06
CA THR A 59 -12.59 5.70 -7.38
C THR A 59 -13.08 4.34 -6.89
N THR A 60 -12.88 3.30 -7.71
CA THR A 60 -13.17 1.91 -7.35
C THR A 60 -11.85 1.13 -7.41
N PRO A 61 -11.41 0.51 -6.32
CA PRO A 61 -10.16 -0.22 -6.31
C PRO A 61 -10.24 -1.46 -7.21
N GLY A 62 -9.25 -1.64 -8.08
CA GLY A 62 -9.23 -2.73 -9.07
C GLY A 62 -8.88 -4.10 -8.48
N ARG A 63 -8.29 -4.15 -7.29
CA ARG A 63 -8.01 -5.39 -6.56
C ARG A 63 -7.95 -5.17 -5.07
N TYR A 64 -8.20 -6.24 -4.34
CA TYR A 64 -8.03 -6.30 -2.90
C TYR A 64 -6.56 -6.11 -2.48
N SER A 65 -6.35 -5.35 -1.41
CA SER A 65 -5.04 -5.13 -0.80
C SER A 65 -5.18 -4.95 0.71
N GLU A 66 -4.28 -5.57 1.47
CA GLU A 66 -4.40 -5.73 2.93
C GLU A 66 -3.25 -5.10 3.73
N ASP A 67 -2.22 -4.59 3.06
CA ASP A 67 -1.01 -4.07 3.70
C ASP A 67 -0.97 -2.53 3.58
N ILE A 68 -0.48 -1.86 4.62
CA ILE A 68 -0.16 -0.43 4.61
C ILE A 68 1.36 -0.32 4.46
N ASP A 69 1.80 0.01 3.24
CA ASP A 69 3.22 0.20 2.93
C ASP A 69 3.58 1.69 3.12
N LEU A 70 4.48 1.97 4.04
CA LEU A 70 4.99 3.30 4.34
C LEU A 70 6.48 3.40 3.99
N VAL A 71 6.94 4.61 3.77
CA VAL A 71 8.36 4.93 3.67
C VAL A 71 8.69 6.08 4.61
N GLN A 72 9.76 5.94 5.36
CA GLN A 72 10.30 7.01 6.18
C GLN A 72 10.91 8.09 5.27
N ILE A 73 10.39 9.31 5.32
CA ILE A 73 10.75 10.40 4.40
C ILE A 73 12.20 10.87 4.63
N GLY A 74 12.58 11.05 5.89
CA GLY A 74 13.91 11.51 6.25
C GLY A 74 14.69 10.44 7.02
N ALA A 75 16.02 10.40 6.84
CA ALA A 75 16.88 9.54 7.63
C ALA A 75 16.84 9.93 9.11
N GLY A 76 16.72 8.95 9.99
CA GLY A 76 16.63 9.18 11.42
C GLY A 76 16.17 7.94 12.19
N PRO A 77 16.11 8.02 13.53
CA PRO A 77 15.68 6.90 14.35
C PRO A 77 14.23 6.54 14.10
N ILE A 78 13.95 5.26 13.90
CA ILE A 78 12.59 4.76 13.63
C ILE A 78 11.69 4.74 14.88
N GLY A 79 12.27 4.73 16.08
CA GLY A 79 11.53 4.63 17.35
C GLY A 79 10.35 5.60 17.46
N PRO A 80 10.58 6.93 17.34
CA PRO A 80 9.49 7.93 17.43
C PRO A 80 8.36 7.70 16.44
N ILE A 81 8.66 7.21 15.23
CA ILE A 81 7.65 6.88 14.21
C ILE A 81 6.81 5.68 14.67
N LEU A 82 7.45 4.65 15.21
CA LEU A 82 6.75 3.48 15.72
C LEU A 82 5.85 3.85 16.92
N ASP A 83 6.32 4.72 17.81
CA ASP A 83 5.53 5.19 18.95
C ASP A 83 4.32 6.01 18.50
N ALA A 84 4.46 6.87 17.49
CA ALA A 84 3.37 7.62 16.90
C ALA A 84 2.34 6.72 16.21
N ILE A 85 2.77 5.69 15.49
CA ILE A 85 1.90 4.68 14.88
C ILE A 85 1.13 3.91 15.97
N ARG A 86 1.81 3.49 17.04
CA ARG A 86 1.19 2.80 18.16
C ARG A 86 0.16 3.68 18.87
N ALA A 87 0.49 4.95 19.11
CA ALA A 87 -0.44 5.91 19.70
C ALA A 87 -1.74 6.06 18.89
N SER A 88 -1.66 5.92 17.56
CA SER A 88 -2.82 6.00 16.67
C SER A 88 -3.62 4.70 16.58
N LEU A 89 -2.97 3.54 16.59
CA LEU A 89 -3.63 2.27 16.28
C LEU A 89 -3.87 1.36 17.49
N ASP A 90 -2.96 1.34 18.50
CA ASP A 90 -3.07 0.45 19.66
C ASP A 90 -4.38 0.64 20.45
N PRO A 91 -4.95 1.88 20.59
CA PRO A 91 -6.18 2.07 21.36
C PRO A 91 -7.40 1.29 20.87
N TRP A 92 -7.40 0.87 19.60
CA TRP A 92 -8.56 0.17 19.02
C TRP A 92 -8.21 -1.12 18.27
N LEU A 93 -6.93 -1.36 17.93
CA LEU A 93 -6.47 -2.63 17.34
C LEU A 93 -5.68 -3.50 18.32
N GLY A 94 -5.34 -2.97 19.49
CA GLY A 94 -4.45 -3.64 20.45
C GLY A 94 -2.99 -3.58 20.02
N GLU A 95 -2.12 -4.21 20.80
CA GLU A 95 -0.68 -4.17 20.57
C GLU A 95 -0.24 -5.01 19.36
N PRO A 96 0.61 -4.47 18.48
CA PRO A 96 1.07 -5.20 17.31
C PRO A 96 2.24 -6.14 17.63
N LYS A 97 2.35 -7.22 16.87
CA LYS A 97 3.61 -7.96 16.80
C LYS A 97 4.59 -7.20 15.91
N ARG A 98 5.72 -6.78 16.47
CA ARG A 98 6.80 -6.13 15.73
C ARG A 98 7.74 -7.17 15.10
N LYS A 99 8.14 -6.93 13.86
CA LYS A 99 9.25 -7.62 13.18
C LYS A 99 10.19 -6.56 12.61
N GLN A 100 11.47 -6.77 12.78
CA GLN A 100 12.51 -5.89 12.24
C GLN A 100 13.38 -6.68 11.29
N GLY A 101 13.64 -6.12 10.10
CA GLY A 101 14.57 -6.63 9.11
C GLY A 101 15.48 -5.52 8.62
N GLN A 102 16.42 -5.86 7.76
CA GLN A 102 17.32 -4.88 7.17
C GLN A 102 16.52 -3.90 6.30
N GLY A 103 16.57 -2.60 6.62
CA GLY A 103 15.89 -1.54 5.88
C GLY A 103 14.37 -1.54 5.97
N ARG A 104 13.78 -2.27 6.93
CA ARG A 104 12.32 -2.25 7.16
C ARG A 104 11.92 -2.65 8.56
N VAL A 105 10.79 -2.12 9.01
CA VAL A 105 10.09 -2.55 10.21
C VAL A 105 8.65 -2.89 9.82
N THR A 106 8.11 -3.97 10.37
CA THR A 106 6.71 -4.37 10.15
C THR A 106 6.00 -4.49 11.49
N MET A 107 4.86 -3.81 11.61
CA MET A 107 3.93 -3.94 12.72
C MET A 107 2.72 -4.73 12.23
N ILE A 108 2.35 -5.79 12.97
CA ILE A 108 1.27 -6.72 12.59
C ILE A 108 0.18 -6.64 13.65
N TYR A 109 -0.89 -5.94 13.33
CA TYR A 109 -2.09 -5.88 14.13
C TYR A 109 -3.02 -7.05 13.79
N ARG A 110 -3.54 -7.74 14.79
CA ARG A 110 -4.44 -8.87 14.61
C ARG A 110 -5.82 -8.53 15.17
N PHE A 111 -6.83 -8.94 14.45
CA PHE A 111 -8.23 -8.82 14.87
C PHE A 111 -9.04 -10.00 14.32
N GLU A 112 -10.29 -10.11 14.70
CA GLU A 112 -11.19 -11.15 14.21
C GLU A 112 -12.36 -10.51 13.47
N THR A 113 -12.85 -11.21 12.44
CA THR A 113 -14.08 -10.80 11.77
C THR A 113 -15.26 -10.89 12.74
N THR A 114 -16.23 -10.04 12.54
CA THR A 114 -17.54 -10.12 13.23
C THR A 114 -18.52 -11.02 12.49
N THR A 115 -18.35 -11.13 11.18
CA THR A 115 -19.21 -11.96 10.33
C THR A 115 -18.81 -13.43 10.49
N ARG A 116 -19.79 -14.30 10.72
CA ARG A 116 -19.54 -15.75 10.84
C ARG A 116 -19.31 -16.38 9.47
N PRO A 117 -18.42 -17.36 9.33
CA PRO A 117 -17.54 -17.89 10.39
C PRO A 117 -16.47 -16.87 10.81
N ILE A 118 -16.24 -16.74 12.13
CA ILE A 118 -15.19 -15.85 12.66
C ILE A 118 -13.84 -16.29 12.11
N GLN A 119 -13.11 -15.35 11.51
CA GLN A 119 -11.81 -15.60 10.90
C GLN A 119 -10.75 -14.67 11.51
N PRO A 120 -9.55 -15.17 11.79
CA PRO A 120 -8.44 -14.33 12.20
C PRO A 120 -7.97 -13.47 11.02
N MET A 121 -7.92 -12.16 11.23
CA MET A 121 -7.49 -11.15 10.27
C MET A 121 -6.25 -10.41 10.77
N ARG A 122 -5.59 -9.70 9.89
CA ARG A 122 -4.44 -8.88 10.25
C ARG A 122 -4.29 -7.69 9.31
N ILE A 123 -3.81 -6.57 9.85
CA ILE A 123 -3.25 -5.48 9.05
C ILE A 123 -1.75 -5.44 9.32
N LYS A 124 -0.97 -5.33 8.26
CA LYS A 124 0.46 -5.06 8.34
C LYS A 124 0.71 -3.60 7.99
N VAL A 125 1.41 -2.92 8.89
CA VAL A 125 2.03 -1.63 8.62
C VAL A 125 3.51 -1.89 8.40
N GLU A 126 3.96 -1.83 7.15
CA GLU A 126 5.36 -2.04 6.78
C GLU A 126 6.02 -0.70 6.47
N ILE A 127 7.11 -0.38 7.17
CA ILE A 127 7.83 0.88 7.02
C ILE A 127 9.20 0.57 6.40
N ASN A 128 9.42 1.09 5.19
CA ASN A 128 10.75 1.12 4.57
C ASN A 128 11.57 2.22 5.25
N THR A 129 12.75 1.84 5.73
CA THR A 129 13.71 2.72 6.43
C THR A 129 15.03 2.83 5.67
N ARG A 130 15.01 2.65 4.35
CA ARG A 130 16.19 2.71 3.48
C ARG A 130 16.04 3.76 2.37
N ASP A 131 14.88 3.85 1.74
CA ASP A 131 14.63 4.73 0.61
C ASP A 131 14.18 6.11 1.13
N HIS A 132 15.11 6.92 1.70
CA HIS A 132 14.81 8.23 2.30
C HIS A 132 14.75 9.36 1.27
N PHE A 133 14.28 9.10 0.06
CA PHE A 133 14.18 10.09 -1.01
C PHE A 133 12.89 9.92 -1.81
N ALA A 134 12.52 10.97 -2.50
CA ALA A 134 11.48 10.98 -3.50
C ALA A 134 12.00 11.68 -4.76
N VAL A 135 11.87 11.06 -5.92
CA VAL A 135 12.36 11.60 -7.21
C VAL A 135 11.53 12.80 -7.64
N LEU A 136 10.21 12.69 -7.53
CA LEU A 136 9.25 13.72 -7.93
C LEU A 136 8.66 14.49 -6.73
N GLY A 137 9.18 14.24 -5.53
CA GLY A 137 8.69 14.81 -4.30
C GLY A 137 7.41 14.14 -3.79
N ILE A 138 7.00 14.56 -2.60
CA ILE A 138 5.81 14.05 -1.92
C ILE A 138 4.68 15.05 -2.10
N GLN A 139 3.52 14.56 -2.52
CA GLN A 139 2.27 15.32 -2.57
C GLN A 139 1.35 14.90 -1.42
N ARG A 140 0.36 15.72 -1.11
CA ARG A 140 -0.74 15.35 -0.21
C ARG A 140 -2.00 15.10 -1.01
N ARG A 141 -2.71 14.04 -0.67
CA ARG A 141 -4.00 13.71 -1.27
C ARG A 141 -5.05 13.52 -0.18
N PRO A 142 -6.22 14.15 -0.33
CA PRO A 142 -7.30 13.95 0.61
C PRO A 142 -7.81 12.50 0.52
N PHE A 143 -8.02 11.90 1.67
CA PHE A 143 -8.63 10.59 1.80
C PHE A 143 -9.79 10.68 2.78
N ILE A 144 -10.99 10.36 2.32
CA ILE A 144 -12.23 10.48 3.07
C ILE A 144 -12.81 9.09 3.25
N VAL A 145 -13.11 8.75 4.48
CA VAL A 145 -13.90 7.57 4.85
C VAL A 145 -15.24 8.06 5.37
N ASP A 146 -16.29 7.62 4.72
CA ASP A 146 -17.67 7.89 5.12
C ASP A 146 -18.44 6.57 5.10
N SER A 147 -18.47 5.91 6.23
CA SER A 147 -19.22 4.67 6.43
C SER A 147 -19.98 4.72 7.75
N PRO A 148 -21.07 3.94 7.91
CA PRO A 148 -21.82 3.88 9.16
C PRO A 148 -20.97 3.42 10.36
N TRP A 149 -19.84 2.73 10.12
CA TRP A 149 -18.95 2.26 11.17
C TRP A 149 -17.91 3.31 11.60
N PHE A 150 -17.40 4.07 10.64
CA PHE A 150 -16.36 5.08 10.87
C PHE A 150 -16.47 6.18 9.81
N SER A 151 -16.39 7.42 10.25
CA SER A 151 -16.32 8.60 9.37
C SER A 151 -15.14 9.46 9.78
N GLY A 152 -14.35 9.88 8.80
CA GLY A 152 -13.18 10.72 9.04
C GLY A 152 -12.45 11.04 7.75
N HIS A 153 -11.48 11.93 7.84
CA HIS A 153 -10.64 12.32 6.70
C HIS A 153 -9.21 12.61 7.14
N ALA A 154 -8.28 12.48 6.21
CA ALA A 154 -6.89 12.86 6.40
C ALA A 154 -6.24 13.25 5.07
N ASP A 155 -5.24 14.13 5.12
CA ASP A 155 -4.37 14.43 3.98
C ASP A 155 -3.17 13.50 4.00
N ILE A 156 -3.19 12.49 3.13
CA ILE A 156 -2.17 11.45 3.08
C ILE A 156 -0.96 11.92 2.26
N GLY A 157 0.22 11.93 2.89
CA GLY A 157 1.49 12.10 2.20
C GLY A 157 1.80 10.89 1.32
N ILE A 158 1.97 11.11 0.01
CA ILE A 158 2.14 10.05 -0.98
C ILE A 158 3.06 10.50 -2.11
N TYR A 159 3.74 9.56 -2.76
CA TYR A 159 4.46 9.82 -4.01
C TYR A 159 3.50 10.16 -5.15
N ARG A 160 3.99 10.88 -6.18
CA ARG A 160 3.26 11.03 -7.43
C ARG A 160 3.02 9.66 -8.08
N ILE A 161 1.99 9.57 -8.91
CA ILE A 161 1.62 8.28 -9.54
C ILE A 161 2.79 7.73 -10.37
N GLU A 162 3.50 8.56 -11.09
CA GLU A 162 4.64 8.16 -11.90
C GLU A 162 5.75 7.53 -11.05
N GLU A 163 6.01 8.08 -9.88
CA GLU A 163 7.01 7.53 -8.96
C GLU A 163 6.54 6.22 -8.33
N LEU A 164 5.26 6.10 -7.95
CA LEU A 164 4.69 4.84 -7.50
C LEU A 164 4.85 3.75 -8.58
N LEU A 165 4.57 4.08 -9.84
CA LEU A 165 4.71 3.14 -10.97
C LEU A 165 6.19 2.82 -11.26
N GLY A 166 7.10 3.79 -11.16
CA GLY A 166 8.54 3.55 -11.24
C GLY A 166 9.02 2.55 -10.17
N THR A 167 8.55 2.70 -8.92
CA THR A 167 8.84 1.72 -7.87
C THR A 167 8.19 0.35 -8.13
N LYS A 168 7.05 0.32 -8.84
CA LYS A 168 6.41 -0.93 -9.28
C LYS A 168 7.18 -1.61 -10.41
N LEU A 169 7.74 -0.87 -11.36
CA LEU A 169 8.64 -1.41 -12.37
C LEU A 169 9.88 -2.06 -11.71
N ARG A 170 10.51 -1.37 -10.72
CA ARG A 170 11.60 -1.94 -9.92
C ARG A 170 11.18 -3.25 -9.26
N ALA A 171 10.03 -3.25 -8.59
CA ALA A 171 9.51 -4.45 -7.93
C ALA A 171 9.22 -5.58 -8.93
N LEU A 172 8.63 -5.25 -10.09
CA LEU A 172 8.37 -6.21 -11.17
C LEU A 172 9.67 -6.82 -11.71
N TYR A 173 10.74 -6.03 -11.85
CA TYR A 173 12.05 -6.52 -12.24
C TYR A 173 12.67 -7.45 -11.19
N GLN A 174 12.66 -7.02 -9.91
CA GLN A 174 13.38 -7.71 -8.83
C GLN A 174 12.67 -8.94 -8.26
N ARG A 175 11.33 -9.05 -8.41
CA ARG A 175 10.54 -10.14 -7.82
C ARG A 175 9.51 -10.73 -8.79
N LYS A 176 8.98 -11.92 -8.45
CA LYS A 176 8.00 -12.64 -9.29
C LYS A 176 6.59 -12.56 -8.67
N LYS A 177 5.96 -11.37 -8.71
CA LYS A 177 4.58 -11.18 -8.21
C LYS A 177 3.73 -10.54 -9.30
N GLY A 178 2.79 -11.29 -9.86
CA GLY A 178 1.92 -10.83 -10.95
C GLY A 178 1.09 -9.58 -10.63
N ARG A 179 0.79 -9.36 -9.34
CA ARG A 179 0.10 -8.14 -8.89
C ARG A 179 0.86 -6.85 -9.22
N ASP A 180 2.19 -6.88 -9.34
CA ASP A 180 2.97 -5.70 -9.72
C ASP A 180 2.74 -5.35 -11.19
N LEU A 181 2.63 -6.37 -12.06
CA LEU A 181 2.26 -6.20 -13.47
C LEU A 181 0.81 -5.71 -13.62
N TYR A 182 -0.11 -6.27 -12.82
CA TYR A 182 -1.51 -5.84 -12.83
C TYR A 182 -1.68 -4.37 -12.41
N ASP A 183 -1.01 -3.95 -11.34
CA ASP A 183 -1.06 -2.56 -10.86
C ASP A 183 -0.54 -1.59 -11.93
N LEU A 184 0.55 -1.95 -12.63
CA LEU A 184 1.11 -1.17 -13.75
C LEU A 184 0.11 -1.10 -14.92
N TRP A 185 -0.38 -2.24 -15.37
CA TRP A 185 -1.34 -2.31 -16.47
C TRP A 185 -2.58 -1.46 -16.17
N LEU A 186 -3.18 -1.63 -15.01
CA LEU A 186 -4.38 -0.90 -14.64
C LEU A 186 -4.14 0.61 -14.58
N ALA A 187 -3.03 1.04 -13.98
CA ALA A 187 -2.72 2.47 -13.88
C ALA A 187 -2.43 3.10 -15.25
N LEU A 188 -1.62 2.45 -16.08
CA LEU A 188 -1.24 2.95 -17.41
C LEU A 188 -2.42 2.97 -18.40
N THR A 189 -3.44 2.13 -18.19
CA THR A 189 -4.63 2.09 -19.05
C THR A 189 -5.79 2.96 -18.57
N SER A 190 -5.79 3.38 -17.29
CA SER A 190 -6.94 4.06 -16.67
C SER A 190 -6.64 5.46 -16.12
N LEU A 191 -5.37 5.84 -16.02
CA LEU A 191 -4.95 7.13 -15.49
C LEU A 191 -4.13 7.89 -16.54
N GLU A 192 -4.14 9.21 -16.44
CA GLU A 192 -3.19 10.04 -17.17
C GLU A 192 -1.83 9.96 -16.46
N VAL A 193 -0.85 9.36 -17.12
CA VAL A 193 0.49 9.09 -16.59
C VAL A 193 1.53 9.54 -17.59
N ASP A 194 2.59 10.19 -17.10
CA ASP A 194 3.76 10.54 -17.87
C ASP A 194 4.76 9.36 -17.86
N ASP A 195 4.79 8.60 -18.97
CA ASP A 195 5.60 7.39 -19.09
C ASP A 195 7.11 7.68 -18.96
N GLU A 196 7.58 8.84 -19.44
CA GLU A 196 8.99 9.22 -19.32
C GLU A 196 9.38 9.38 -17.85
N LYS A 197 8.54 10.05 -17.06
CA LYS A 197 8.76 10.17 -15.61
C LYS A 197 8.71 8.83 -14.89
N VAL A 198 7.85 7.91 -15.32
CA VAL A 198 7.82 6.54 -14.77
C VAL A 198 9.15 5.84 -14.98
N VAL A 199 9.69 5.92 -16.20
CA VAL A 199 10.98 5.29 -16.54
C VAL A 199 12.14 5.97 -15.81
N ASP A 200 12.11 7.30 -15.69
CA ASP A 200 13.14 8.04 -14.93
C ASP A 200 13.13 7.68 -13.45
N CYS A 201 11.96 7.60 -12.83
CA CYS A 201 11.84 7.13 -11.45
C CYS A 201 12.38 5.70 -11.31
N PHE A 202 12.01 4.79 -12.22
CA PHE A 202 12.51 3.42 -12.23
C PHE A 202 14.04 3.37 -12.26
N ARG A 203 14.67 4.13 -13.16
CA ARG A 203 16.13 4.21 -13.28
C ARG A 203 16.78 4.73 -12.01
N ARG A 204 16.26 5.83 -11.44
CA ARG A 204 16.76 6.41 -10.18
C ARG A 204 16.73 5.44 -9.01
N TYR A 205 15.64 4.67 -8.89
CA TYR A 205 15.53 3.66 -7.84
C TYR A 205 16.47 2.46 -8.06
N LEU A 206 16.76 2.09 -9.31
CA LEU A 206 17.76 1.06 -9.62
C LEU A 206 19.19 1.57 -9.34
N GLU A 207 19.52 2.78 -9.77
CA GLU A 207 20.81 3.42 -9.48
C GLU A 207 21.08 3.48 -7.98
N HIS A 208 20.06 3.83 -7.18
CA HIS A 208 20.18 3.81 -5.72
C HIS A 208 20.45 2.40 -5.16
N ASP A 209 19.95 1.36 -5.81
CA ASP A 209 20.26 -0.04 -5.48
C ASP A 209 21.60 -0.52 -6.06
N GLY A 210 22.36 0.34 -6.76
CA GLY A 210 23.63 0.00 -7.43
C GLY A 210 23.42 -0.83 -8.70
N LEU A 211 22.25 -0.74 -9.32
CA LEU A 211 21.87 -1.50 -10.52
C LEU A 211 21.68 -0.57 -11.71
N ALA A 212 22.05 -1.07 -12.90
CA ALA A 212 21.67 -0.49 -14.19
C ALA A 212 21.01 -1.59 -15.02
N VAL A 213 19.85 -1.28 -15.59
CA VAL A 213 19.07 -2.25 -16.38
C VAL A 213 18.69 -1.61 -17.71
N SER A 214 19.12 -2.23 -18.80
CA SER A 214 18.71 -1.85 -20.15
C SER A 214 17.26 -2.31 -20.44
N ARG A 215 16.66 -1.73 -21.46
CA ARG A 215 15.33 -2.15 -21.93
C ARG A 215 15.32 -3.63 -22.32
N ALA A 216 16.36 -4.11 -23.04
CA ALA A 216 16.44 -5.49 -23.47
C ALA A 216 16.48 -6.47 -22.27
N GLU A 217 17.27 -6.16 -21.25
CA GLU A 217 17.33 -6.98 -20.02
C GLU A 217 16.01 -6.98 -19.27
N PHE A 218 15.30 -5.83 -19.20
CA PHE A 218 13.98 -5.78 -18.57
C PHE A 218 12.96 -6.63 -19.33
N GLU A 219 12.93 -6.52 -20.67
CA GLU A 219 12.03 -7.28 -21.54
C GLU A 219 12.31 -8.80 -21.43
N GLU A 220 13.57 -9.22 -21.43
CA GLU A 220 13.95 -10.62 -21.24
C GLU A 220 13.51 -11.15 -19.86
N ASN A 221 13.76 -10.38 -18.80
CA ASN A 221 13.32 -10.71 -17.44
C ASN A 221 11.79 -10.87 -17.36
N LEU A 222 11.04 -9.93 -17.97
CA LEU A 222 9.57 -9.98 -18.00
C LEU A 222 9.07 -11.18 -18.80
N ASN A 223 9.63 -11.42 -19.98
CA ASN A 223 9.27 -12.57 -20.84
C ASN A 223 9.52 -13.90 -20.11
N GLY A 224 10.62 -14.00 -19.35
CA GLY A 224 10.90 -15.17 -18.50
C GLY A 224 9.83 -15.37 -17.40
N LYS A 225 9.32 -14.28 -16.84
CA LYS A 225 8.25 -14.31 -15.82
C LYS A 225 6.89 -14.70 -16.43
N LEU A 226 6.56 -14.16 -17.61
CA LEU A 226 5.29 -14.45 -18.30
C LEU A 226 5.13 -15.92 -18.68
N ARG A 227 6.23 -16.68 -18.87
CA ARG A 227 6.20 -18.13 -19.09
C ARG A 227 5.86 -18.93 -17.83
N ASN A 228 5.86 -18.29 -16.64
CA ASN A 228 5.62 -18.95 -15.38
C ASN A 228 4.16 -18.80 -14.95
N ARG A 229 3.41 -19.91 -14.91
CA ARG A 229 1.98 -19.94 -14.51
C ARG A 229 1.72 -19.37 -13.11
N SER A 230 2.64 -19.55 -12.17
CA SER A 230 2.49 -19.01 -10.81
C SER A 230 2.65 -17.50 -10.76
N PHE A 231 3.36 -16.89 -11.73
CA PHE A 231 3.48 -15.45 -11.87
C PHE A 231 2.19 -14.80 -12.39
N LEU A 232 1.59 -15.43 -13.41
CA LEU A 232 0.32 -14.95 -13.98
C LEU A 232 -0.84 -15.05 -12.99
N GLY A 233 -0.68 -15.87 -11.94
CA GLY A 233 -1.68 -16.03 -10.89
C GLY A 233 -2.92 -16.80 -11.35
N ARG A 234 -3.72 -17.25 -10.37
CA ARG A 234 -5.16 -17.44 -10.65
C ARG A 234 -5.77 -16.04 -10.65
N PRO A 235 -6.66 -15.71 -11.61
CA PRO A 235 -7.40 -14.47 -11.53
C PRO A 235 -8.06 -14.40 -10.14
N TYR A 236 -7.77 -13.36 -9.39
CA TYR A 236 -8.44 -13.07 -8.13
C TYR A 236 -9.86 -12.59 -8.50
N TYR A 237 -10.77 -13.53 -8.60
CA TYR A 237 -12.20 -13.28 -8.57
C TYR A 237 -12.67 -13.16 -7.13
#